data_8a443bd58c09ac2590371ce9ca3e5018
#
_entry.id   8a443bd58c09ac2590371ce9ca3e5018
#
_cell.length_a   1.000
_cell.length_b   1.000
_cell.length_c   1.000
_cell.angle_alpha   90.00
_cell.angle_beta   90.00
_cell.angle_gamma   90.00
#
_symmetry.space_group_name_H-M   'P 1'
#
loop_
_entity.id
_entity.type
_entity.pdbx_description
1 polymer ?
#
loop_
_entity_poly.entity_id
_entity_poly.type
_entity_poly.pdbx_seq_one_letter_code
_entity_poly.pdbx_strand_id
1 'polypeptide(L)'
;MFAALVRVMQRRGPAELTLREIAAEAGVTAGALVQRFGSKRALQLAHARYAAASGDLGVPVARPRTSSTLAALRAVTAVYAQLADSPRSAVRNLAYLQNDLADPALRRHLLRMSRDARAHYEQLVANAIAAHELRVDTNVQALARMIEVTLGGSFLAWTLYREGSAADWLREDLDATLAPYLAHRNKRVKRG
;
A
#
# COMPACT_ATOMS: atom_id res chain seq x y z
N MET A 1 -9.07 20.13 4.11
CA MET A 1 -7.97 20.09 5.09
C MET A 1 -7.07 18.87 4.91
N PHE A 2 -7.54 17.63 5.14
CA PHE A 2 -6.70 16.44 5.00
C PHE A 2 -6.17 16.21 3.59
N ALA A 3 -6.96 16.52 2.56
CA ALA A 3 -6.47 16.49 1.18
C ALA A 3 -5.31 17.47 0.93
N ALA A 4 -5.33 18.65 1.56
CA ALA A 4 -4.21 19.59 1.50
C ALA A 4 -2.96 19.04 2.21
N LEU A 5 -3.12 18.42 3.38
CA LEU A 5 -2.01 17.72 4.05
C LEU A 5 -1.39 16.68 3.12
N VAL A 6 -2.19 15.80 2.52
CA VAL A 6 -1.71 14.74 1.60
C VAL A 6 -0.96 15.35 0.41
N ARG A 7 -1.51 16.39 -0.24
CA ARG A 7 -0.82 17.06 -1.36
C ARG A 7 0.54 17.67 -0.95
N VAL A 8 0.64 18.23 0.25
CA VAL A 8 1.93 18.74 0.75
C VAL A 8 2.88 17.57 1.06
N MET A 9 2.41 16.49 1.69
CA MET A 9 3.19 15.28 1.94
C MET A 9 3.73 14.65 0.65
N GLN A 10 2.97 14.71 -0.45
CA GLN A 10 3.43 14.23 -1.75
C GLN A 10 4.59 15.04 -2.34
N ARG A 11 4.81 16.27 -1.89
CA ARG A 11 5.88 17.17 -2.36
C ARG A 11 7.02 17.33 -1.37
N ARG A 12 6.77 17.16 -0.08
CA ARG A 12 7.69 17.42 1.02
C ARG A 12 7.92 16.18 1.88
N GLY A 13 9.14 16.00 2.31
CA GLY A 13 9.47 15.00 3.33
C GLY A 13 8.94 15.37 4.73
N PRO A 14 8.93 14.43 5.70
CA PRO A 14 8.40 14.69 7.04
C PRO A 14 9.15 15.79 7.79
N ALA A 15 10.44 15.97 7.55
CA ALA A 15 11.25 17.03 8.17
C ALA A 15 10.88 18.41 7.64
N GLU A 16 10.56 18.52 6.34
CA GLU A 16 10.24 19.78 5.66
C GLU A 16 8.77 20.19 5.82
N LEU A 17 7.90 19.26 6.19
CA LEU A 17 6.47 19.48 6.35
C LEU A 17 6.17 20.48 7.45
N THR A 18 5.51 21.60 7.12
CA THR A 18 5.15 22.67 8.09
C THR A 18 3.64 22.93 8.09
N LEU A 19 3.11 23.37 9.25
CA LEU A 19 1.71 23.82 9.33
C LEU A 19 1.44 25.02 8.41
N ARG A 20 2.44 25.88 8.17
CA ARG A 20 2.31 27.04 7.28
C ARG A 20 2.06 26.63 5.84
N GLU A 21 2.80 25.64 5.31
CA GLU A 21 2.60 25.13 3.95
C GLU A 21 1.25 24.41 3.82
N ILE A 22 0.87 23.64 4.83
CA ILE A 22 -0.44 22.96 4.84
C ILE A 22 -1.58 23.97 4.87
N ALA A 23 -1.44 25.03 5.66
CA ALA A 23 -2.42 26.10 5.75
C ALA A 23 -2.58 26.84 4.42
N ALA A 24 -1.47 27.21 3.78
CA ALA A 24 -1.46 27.84 2.46
C ALA A 24 -2.13 26.94 1.40
N GLU A 25 -1.80 25.65 1.39
CA GLU A 25 -2.42 24.67 0.48
C GLU A 25 -3.94 24.46 0.73
N ALA A 26 -4.37 24.66 1.98
CA ALA A 26 -5.77 24.52 2.39
C ALA A 26 -6.59 25.81 2.28
N GLY A 27 -5.97 26.93 1.91
CA GLY A 27 -6.63 28.25 1.85
C GLY A 27 -7.03 28.79 3.22
N VAL A 28 -6.28 28.46 4.29
CA VAL A 28 -6.52 28.95 5.66
C VAL A 28 -5.25 29.54 6.27
N THR A 29 -5.35 30.19 7.43
CA THR A 29 -4.18 30.72 8.15
C THR A 29 -3.48 29.63 8.96
N ALA A 30 -2.17 29.76 9.17
CA ALA A 30 -1.43 28.86 10.04
C ALA A 30 -1.95 28.90 11.50
N GLY A 31 -2.40 30.08 11.96
CA GLY A 31 -3.04 30.24 13.27
C GLY A 31 -4.31 29.41 13.43
N ALA A 32 -5.16 29.35 12.38
CA ALA A 32 -6.36 28.51 12.40
C ALA A 32 -6.01 27.03 12.52
N LEU A 33 -4.93 26.57 11.89
CA LEU A 33 -4.47 25.18 12.05
C LEU A 33 -3.94 24.90 13.44
N VAL A 34 -3.16 25.82 14.00
CA VAL A 34 -2.65 25.71 15.38
C VAL A 34 -3.81 25.69 16.37
N GLN A 35 -4.79 26.57 16.21
CA GLN A 35 -5.99 26.59 17.06
C GLN A 35 -6.76 25.28 17.00
N ARG A 36 -6.90 24.68 15.81
CA ARG A 36 -7.71 23.47 15.60
C ARG A 36 -6.99 22.19 15.99
N PHE A 37 -5.69 22.06 15.71
CA PHE A 37 -4.94 20.82 15.86
C PHE A 37 -3.79 20.91 16.87
N GLY A 38 -3.35 22.10 17.25
CA GLY A 38 -2.24 22.34 18.16
C GLY A 38 -0.87 22.17 17.52
N SER A 39 -0.62 21.06 16.82
CA SER A 39 0.70 20.75 16.24
C SER A 39 0.61 19.98 14.93
N LYS A 40 1.72 19.97 14.18
CA LYS A 40 1.88 19.14 12.98
C LYS A 40 1.60 17.65 13.28
N ARG A 41 2.17 17.13 14.38
CA ARG A 41 1.96 15.76 14.82
C ARG A 41 0.48 15.47 15.11
N ALA A 42 -0.21 16.37 15.80
CA ALA A 42 -1.64 16.18 16.09
C ALA A 42 -2.50 16.23 14.83
N LEU A 43 -2.15 17.05 13.84
CA LEU A 43 -2.81 17.06 12.53
C LEU A 43 -2.58 15.73 11.77
N GLN A 44 -1.36 15.19 11.78
CA GLN A 44 -1.05 13.88 11.19
C GLN A 44 -1.85 12.75 11.86
N LEU A 45 -1.93 12.74 13.21
CA LEU A 45 -2.76 11.77 13.95
C LEU A 45 -4.26 11.92 13.64
N ALA A 46 -4.76 13.15 13.51
CA ALA A 46 -6.15 13.38 13.12
C ALA A 46 -6.43 12.86 11.70
N HIS A 47 -5.50 13.06 10.78
CA HIS A 47 -5.58 12.49 9.43
C HIS A 47 -5.58 10.95 9.45
N ALA A 48 -4.66 10.33 10.19
CA ALA A 48 -4.59 8.87 10.30
C ALA A 48 -5.88 8.25 10.88
N ARG A 49 -6.50 8.94 11.87
CA ARG A 49 -7.82 8.53 12.40
C ARG A 49 -8.94 8.67 11.36
N TYR A 50 -8.94 9.77 10.63
CA TYR A 50 -9.91 10.02 9.56
C TYR A 50 -9.80 8.96 8.45
N ALA A 51 -8.59 8.68 7.96
CA ALA A 51 -8.34 7.65 6.96
C ALA A 51 -8.85 6.28 7.43
N ALA A 52 -8.55 5.90 8.67
CA ALA A 52 -9.04 4.65 9.25
C ALA A 52 -10.58 4.59 9.35
N ALA A 53 -11.24 5.71 9.67
CA ALA A 53 -12.70 5.77 9.79
C ALA A 53 -13.41 5.78 8.43
N SER A 54 -12.77 6.34 7.40
CA SER A 54 -13.31 6.38 6.03
C SER A 54 -13.06 5.11 5.23
N GLY A 55 -12.38 4.12 5.80
CA GLY A 55 -11.96 2.91 5.07
C GLY A 55 -10.90 3.19 4.00
N ASP A 56 -10.33 4.39 4.03
CA ASP A 56 -9.20 4.74 3.19
C ASP A 56 -7.94 4.11 3.78
N LEU A 57 -7.69 2.88 3.39
CA LEU A 57 -6.54 2.10 3.83
C LEU A 57 -5.21 2.66 3.30
N GLY A 58 -5.24 3.82 2.59
CA GLY A 58 -4.07 4.32 1.87
C GLY A 58 -3.59 3.37 0.76
N VAL A 59 -4.28 2.25 0.65
CA VAL A 59 -4.14 1.23 -0.39
C VAL A 59 -5.44 1.29 -1.17
N PRO A 60 -5.47 1.80 -2.41
CA PRO A 60 -6.65 1.67 -3.24
C PRO A 60 -7.01 0.18 -3.29
N VAL A 61 -8.11 -0.20 -2.66
CA VAL A 61 -8.69 -1.53 -2.86
C VAL A 61 -9.19 -1.52 -4.30
N ALA A 62 -8.30 -1.83 -5.22
CA ALA A 62 -8.66 -2.05 -6.60
C ALA A 62 -9.71 -3.16 -6.58
N ARG A 63 -10.96 -2.81 -6.80
CA ARG A 63 -11.99 -3.78 -7.20
C ARG A 63 -11.80 -3.98 -8.71
N PRO A 64 -10.98 -4.94 -9.14
CA PRO A 64 -10.81 -5.16 -10.55
C PRO A 64 -12.16 -5.61 -11.09
N ARG A 65 -12.60 -5.01 -12.19
CA ARG A 65 -13.74 -5.47 -13.00
C ARG A 65 -13.38 -6.76 -13.76
N THR A 66 -12.51 -7.60 -13.19
CA THR A 66 -12.03 -8.83 -13.84
C THR A 66 -12.68 -10.03 -13.20
N SER A 67 -12.94 -11.06 -14.02
CA SER A 67 -13.45 -12.35 -13.58
C SER A 67 -12.38 -13.21 -12.89
N SER A 68 -11.10 -12.81 -12.91
CA SER A 68 -9.98 -13.56 -12.32
C SER A 68 -9.56 -12.95 -10.99
N THR A 69 -9.54 -13.78 -9.95
CA THR A 69 -9.07 -13.38 -8.61
C THR A 69 -7.56 -13.17 -8.59
N LEU A 70 -6.82 -13.91 -9.41
CA LEU A 70 -5.38 -13.73 -9.58
C LEU A 70 -5.06 -12.35 -10.19
N ALA A 71 -5.90 -11.86 -11.11
CA ALA A 71 -5.79 -10.51 -11.62
C ALA A 71 -6.06 -9.45 -10.54
N ALA A 72 -6.95 -9.75 -9.57
CA ALA A 72 -7.17 -8.89 -8.40
C ALA A 72 -5.94 -8.84 -7.48
N LEU A 73 -5.28 -9.97 -7.23
CA LEU A 73 -4.00 -10.01 -6.52
C LEU A 73 -2.93 -9.17 -7.21
N ARG A 74 -2.79 -9.31 -8.53
CA ARG A 74 -1.84 -8.50 -9.30
C ARG A 74 -2.16 -7.01 -9.26
N ALA A 75 -3.44 -6.62 -9.21
CA ALA A 75 -3.83 -5.22 -9.14
C ALA A 75 -3.35 -4.52 -7.85
N VAL A 76 -3.03 -5.28 -6.80
CA VAL A 76 -2.44 -4.74 -5.56
C VAL A 76 -1.09 -4.06 -5.82
N THR A 77 -0.30 -4.53 -6.79
CA THR A 77 1.00 -3.92 -7.13
C THR A 77 0.87 -2.47 -7.59
N ALA A 78 -0.24 -2.11 -8.25
CA ALA A 78 -0.48 -0.76 -8.74
C ALA A 78 -0.49 0.28 -7.61
N VAL A 79 -0.91 -0.12 -6.41
CA VAL A 79 -0.93 0.74 -5.23
C VAL A 79 0.48 1.10 -4.78
N TYR A 80 1.33 0.09 -4.65
CA TYR A 80 2.73 0.29 -4.29
C TYR A 80 3.47 1.07 -5.39
N ALA A 81 3.16 0.82 -6.66
CA ALA A 81 3.71 1.57 -7.78
C ALA A 81 3.39 3.07 -7.72
N GLN A 82 2.19 3.45 -7.22
CA GLN A 82 1.83 4.86 -7.01
C GLN A 82 2.67 5.53 -5.92
N LEU A 83 3.16 4.78 -4.94
CA LEU A 83 4.09 5.29 -3.92
C LEU A 83 5.51 5.50 -4.48
N ALA A 84 5.81 4.92 -5.63
CA ALA A 84 7.10 4.91 -6.30
C ALA A 84 6.99 5.41 -7.76
N ASP A 85 6.21 6.46 -8.00
CA ASP A 85 6.09 7.10 -9.32
C ASP A 85 7.43 7.70 -9.79
N SER A 86 8.33 7.96 -8.84
CA SER A 86 9.72 8.37 -9.05
C SER A 86 10.61 7.92 -7.90
N PRO A 87 11.95 7.77 -8.10
CA PRO A 87 12.87 7.46 -7.02
C PRO A 87 12.80 8.47 -5.86
N ARG A 88 12.49 9.73 -6.16
CA ARG A 88 12.34 10.79 -5.16
C ARG A 88 11.09 10.59 -4.31
N SER A 89 9.96 10.18 -4.90
CA SER A 89 8.73 9.89 -4.16
C SER A 89 8.90 8.65 -3.29
N ALA A 90 9.55 7.61 -3.80
CA ALA A 90 9.84 6.40 -3.03
C ALA A 90 10.66 6.69 -1.77
N VAL A 91 11.77 7.43 -1.90
CA VAL A 91 12.59 7.86 -0.74
C VAL A 91 11.77 8.67 0.26
N ARG A 92 10.92 9.58 -0.21
CA ARG A 92 10.04 10.39 0.63
C ARG A 92 9.02 9.51 1.39
N ASN A 93 8.42 8.54 0.72
CA ASN A 93 7.48 7.62 1.35
C ASN A 93 8.16 6.74 2.42
N LEU A 94 9.39 6.29 2.17
CA LEU A 94 10.20 5.60 3.19
C LEU A 94 10.53 6.51 4.38
N ALA A 95 10.79 7.79 4.16
CA ALA A 95 11.02 8.75 5.25
C ALA A 95 9.75 8.96 6.10
N TYR A 96 8.56 8.99 5.49
CA TYR A 96 7.30 9.00 6.25
C TYR A 96 7.09 7.70 7.02
N LEU A 97 7.36 6.54 6.42
CA LEU A 97 7.29 5.27 7.11
C LEU A 97 8.20 5.23 8.33
N GLN A 98 9.44 5.70 8.20
CA GLN A 98 10.38 5.81 9.34
C GLN A 98 9.86 6.73 10.44
N ASN A 99 9.34 7.91 10.07
CA ASN A 99 8.72 8.84 11.01
C ASN A 99 7.54 8.21 11.77
N ASP A 100 6.69 7.49 11.05
CA ASP A 100 5.49 6.88 11.61
C ASP A 100 5.82 5.67 12.50
N LEU A 101 6.85 4.91 12.16
CA LEU A 101 7.36 3.82 13.00
C LEU A 101 7.98 4.34 14.30
N ALA A 102 8.62 5.51 14.28
CA ALA A 102 9.23 6.12 15.46
C ALA A 102 8.21 6.72 16.43
N ASP A 103 7.00 7.08 15.97
CA ASP A 103 5.93 7.61 16.81
C ASP A 103 4.97 6.51 17.26
N PRO A 104 4.85 6.19 18.58
CA PRO A 104 4.00 5.09 19.05
C PRO A 104 2.52 5.22 18.67
N ALA A 105 2.00 6.44 18.50
CA ALA A 105 0.61 6.65 18.13
C ALA A 105 0.40 6.45 16.61
N LEU A 106 1.29 6.95 15.76
CA LEU A 106 1.28 6.71 14.31
C LEU A 106 1.55 5.24 14.00
N ARG A 107 2.50 4.61 14.70
CA ARG A 107 2.77 3.17 14.56
C ARG A 107 1.54 2.30 14.84
N ARG A 108 0.70 2.66 15.82
CA ARG A 108 -0.57 1.94 16.04
C ARG A 108 -1.52 2.03 14.84
N HIS A 109 -1.52 3.15 14.10
CA HIS A 109 -2.29 3.30 12.87
C HIS A 109 -1.72 2.44 11.75
N LEU A 110 -0.39 2.48 11.55
CA LEU A 110 0.29 1.60 10.59
C LEU A 110 -0.02 0.12 10.85
N LEU A 111 0.05 -0.31 12.12
CA LEU A 111 -0.23 -1.70 12.48
C LEU A 111 -1.67 -2.12 12.12
N ARG A 112 -2.66 -1.24 12.30
CA ARG A 112 -4.03 -1.53 11.86
C ARG A 112 -4.10 -1.65 10.34
N MET A 113 -3.58 -0.66 9.62
CA MET A 113 -3.54 -0.68 8.15
C MET A 113 -2.87 -1.95 7.60
N SER A 114 -1.73 -2.36 8.19
CA SER A 114 -1.05 -3.60 7.78
C SER A 114 -1.89 -4.86 8.06
N ARG A 115 -2.62 -4.90 9.19
CA ARG A 115 -3.52 -6.01 9.49
C ARG A 115 -4.70 -6.08 8.52
N ASP A 116 -5.29 -4.94 8.19
CA ASP A 116 -6.40 -4.84 7.25
C ASP A 116 -5.95 -5.22 5.83
N ALA A 117 -4.77 -4.75 5.41
CA ALA A 117 -4.17 -5.15 4.13
C ALA A 117 -3.91 -6.66 4.07
N ARG A 118 -3.34 -7.25 5.13
CA ARG A 118 -3.11 -8.69 5.22
C ARG A 118 -4.41 -9.49 5.14
N ALA A 119 -5.44 -9.08 5.89
CA ALA A 119 -6.75 -9.71 5.82
C ALA A 119 -7.35 -9.63 4.40
N HIS A 120 -7.13 -8.52 3.70
CA HIS A 120 -7.53 -8.40 2.30
C HIS A 120 -6.76 -9.39 1.39
N TYR A 121 -5.44 -9.54 1.58
CA TYR A 121 -4.66 -10.55 0.82
C TYR A 121 -5.11 -11.97 1.13
N GLU A 122 -5.42 -12.30 2.39
CA GLU A 122 -5.97 -13.59 2.77
C GLU A 122 -7.28 -13.87 2.03
N GLN A 123 -8.18 -12.89 1.95
CA GLN A 123 -9.42 -13.02 1.22
C GLN A 123 -9.19 -13.23 -0.29
N LEU A 124 -8.27 -12.49 -0.89
CA LEU A 124 -7.93 -12.66 -2.31
C LEU A 124 -7.32 -14.04 -2.59
N VAL A 125 -6.43 -14.53 -1.73
CA VAL A 125 -5.84 -15.87 -1.85
C VAL A 125 -6.92 -16.95 -1.70
N ALA A 126 -7.80 -16.83 -0.69
CA ALA A 126 -8.90 -17.79 -0.51
C ALA A 126 -9.85 -17.82 -1.71
N ASN A 127 -10.18 -16.66 -2.28
CA ASN A 127 -11.00 -16.56 -3.48
C ASN A 127 -10.31 -17.20 -4.71
N ALA A 128 -8.98 -17.05 -4.85
CA ALA A 128 -8.23 -17.63 -5.94
C ALA A 128 -8.14 -19.17 -5.83
N ILE A 129 -8.10 -19.72 -4.61
CA ILE A 129 -8.21 -21.17 -4.36
C ILE A 129 -9.61 -21.65 -4.74
N ALA A 130 -10.66 -20.96 -4.30
CA ALA A 130 -12.05 -21.31 -4.62
C ALA A 130 -12.35 -21.24 -6.12
N ALA A 131 -11.68 -20.32 -6.84
CA ALA A 131 -11.75 -20.21 -8.30
C ALA A 131 -10.84 -21.21 -9.06
N HIS A 132 -10.14 -22.11 -8.35
CA HIS A 132 -9.17 -23.04 -8.92
C HIS A 132 -8.02 -22.37 -9.71
N GLU A 133 -7.71 -21.14 -9.38
CA GLU A 133 -6.55 -20.40 -9.93
C GLU A 133 -5.27 -20.71 -9.13
N LEU A 134 -5.41 -20.95 -7.81
CA LEU A 134 -4.36 -21.44 -6.94
C LEU A 134 -4.64 -22.87 -6.48
N ARG A 135 -3.59 -23.58 -6.07
CA ARG A 135 -3.64 -24.95 -5.58
C ARG A 135 -4.48 -25.04 -4.30
N VAL A 136 -5.27 -26.08 -4.15
CA VAL A 136 -6.17 -26.31 -3.00
C VAL A 136 -5.41 -26.51 -1.69
N ASP A 137 -4.16 -26.99 -1.73
CA ASP A 137 -3.30 -27.19 -0.57
C ASP A 137 -2.50 -25.94 -0.15
N THR A 138 -2.80 -24.78 -0.75
CA THR A 138 -2.14 -23.51 -0.42
C THR A 138 -2.52 -23.03 0.98
N ASN A 139 -1.51 -22.77 1.83
CA ASN A 139 -1.74 -22.13 3.11
C ASN A 139 -2.02 -20.63 2.89
N VAL A 140 -3.27 -20.21 3.13
CA VAL A 140 -3.78 -18.85 2.89
C VAL A 140 -2.98 -17.81 3.68
N GLN A 141 -2.80 -18.03 4.98
CA GLN A 141 -2.12 -17.07 5.88
C GLN A 141 -0.63 -16.92 5.52
N ALA A 142 0.03 -18.06 5.22
CA ALA A 142 1.44 -18.04 4.84
C ALA A 142 1.65 -17.28 3.51
N LEU A 143 0.81 -17.56 2.51
CA LEU A 143 0.93 -16.89 1.22
C LEU A 143 0.58 -15.39 1.32
N ALA A 144 -0.47 -15.02 2.05
CA ALA A 144 -0.81 -13.62 2.27
C ALA A 144 0.33 -12.84 2.94
N ARG A 145 1.00 -13.45 3.93
CA ARG A 145 2.20 -12.88 4.55
C ARG A 145 3.36 -12.75 3.56
N MET A 146 3.57 -13.75 2.71
CA MET A 146 4.62 -13.68 1.68
C MET A 146 4.34 -12.55 0.71
N ILE A 147 3.08 -12.38 0.26
CA ILE A 147 2.68 -11.26 -0.62
C ILE A 147 3.01 -9.92 0.04
N GLU A 148 2.65 -9.71 1.31
CA GLU A 148 2.95 -8.47 2.04
C GLU A 148 4.46 -8.19 2.09
N VAL A 149 5.26 -9.20 2.44
CA VAL A 149 6.73 -9.09 2.52
C VAL A 149 7.34 -8.83 1.16
N THR A 150 6.86 -9.53 0.11
CA THR A 150 7.33 -9.34 -1.27
C THR A 150 7.08 -7.90 -1.72
N LEU A 151 5.86 -7.39 -1.58
CA LEU A 151 5.52 -6.03 -2.02
C LEU A 151 6.35 -4.96 -1.30
N GLY A 152 6.52 -5.09 0.02
CA GLY A 152 7.34 -4.17 0.80
C GLY A 152 8.83 -4.28 0.47
N GLY A 153 9.35 -5.49 0.32
CA GLY A 153 10.73 -5.77 -0.05
C GLY A 153 11.06 -5.29 -1.46
N SER A 154 10.20 -5.58 -2.42
CA SER A 154 10.34 -5.15 -3.82
C SER A 154 10.33 -3.63 -3.94
N PHE A 155 9.43 -2.94 -3.23
CA PHE A 155 9.42 -1.49 -3.17
C PHE A 155 10.73 -0.91 -2.64
N LEU A 156 11.27 -1.47 -1.55
CA LEU A 156 12.55 -1.05 -0.97
C LEU A 156 13.72 -1.36 -1.92
N ALA A 157 13.76 -2.55 -2.50
CA ALA A 157 14.79 -2.97 -3.44
C ALA A 157 14.81 -2.04 -4.66
N TRP A 158 13.66 -1.79 -5.29
CA TRP A 158 13.60 -0.86 -6.42
C TRP A 158 14.08 0.55 -6.04
N THR A 159 13.76 1.03 -4.84
CA THR A 159 14.23 2.34 -4.38
C THR A 159 15.75 2.42 -4.30
N LEU A 160 16.42 1.29 -4.03
CA LEU A 160 17.90 1.19 -4.01
C LEU A 160 18.48 1.06 -5.42
N TYR A 161 18.00 0.09 -6.21
CA TYR A 161 18.57 -0.23 -7.53
C TYR A 161 18.17 0.77 -8.61
N ARG A 162 16.92 1.26 -8.61
CA ARG A 162 16.36 2.23 -9.56
C ARG A 162 16.44 1.79 -11.02
N GLU A 163 16.35 0.50 -11.27
CA GLU A 163 16.38 -0.09 -12.60
C GLU A 163 14.94 -0.35 -13.08
N GLY A 164 14.61 0.04 -14.30
CA GLY A 164 13.25 -0.10 -14.84
C GLY A 164 12.20 0.68 -14.05
N SER A 165 10.96 0.23 -14.09
CA SER A 165 9.86 0.82 -13.33
C SER A 165 9.57 0.05 -12.04
N ALA A 166 9.13 0.76 -10.99
CA ALA A 166 8.66 0.13 -9.76
C ALA A 166 7.48 -0.82 -10.02
N ALA A 167 6.63 -0.49 -10.99
CA ALA A 167 5.47 -1.32 -11.35
C ALA A 167 5.89 -2.68 -11.92
N ASP A 168 6.94 -2.71 -12.74
CA ASP A 168 7.47 -3.96 -13.31
C ASP A 168 8.11 -4.81 -12.22
N TRP A 169 8.97 -4.25 -11.37
CA TRP A 169 9.57 -4.95 -10.25
C TRP A 169 8.53 -5.60 -9.33
N LEU A 170 7.56 -4.81 -8.88
CA LEU A 170 6.49 -5.30 -8.01
C LEU A 170 5.69 -6.43 -8.66
N ARG A 171 5.41 -6.32 -9.97
CA ARG A 171 4.65 -7.32 -10.71
C ARG A 171 5.47 -8.62 -10.87
N GLU A 172 6.72 -8.51 -11.27
CA GLU A 172 7.61 -9.66 -11.48
C GLU A 172 7.87 -10.43 -10.19
N ASP A 173 8.17 -9.73 -9.10
CA ASP A 173 8.39 -10.34 -7.79
C ASP A 173 7.11 -10.98 -7.22
N LEU A 174 5.95 -10.33 -7.41
CA LEU A 174 4.68 -10.93 -7.02
C LEU A 174 4.37 -12.18 -7.86
N ASP A 175 4.57 -12.14 -9.18
CA ASP A 175 4.36 -13.28 -10.06
C ASP A 175 5.31 -14.45 -9.71
N ALA A 176 6.57 -14.17 -9.40
CA ALA A 176 7.52 -15.17 -8.91
C ALA A 176 7.08 -15.77 -7.56
N THR A 177 6.55 -14.94 -6.64
CA THR A 177 6.00 -15.40 -5.37
C THR A 177 4.78 -16.30 -5.54
N LEU A 178 3.91 -16.02 -6.51
CA LEU A 178 2.69 -16.77 -6.78
C LEU A 178 2.95 -18.04 -7.60
N ALA A 179 3.99 -18.09 -8.41
CA ALA A 179 4.26 -19.16 -9.37
C ALA A 179 4.20 -20.58 -8.76
N PRO A 180 4.79 -20.88 -7.57
CA PRO A 180 4.71 -22.21 -6.97
C PRO A 180 3.31 -22.64 -6.56
N TYR A 181 2.40 -21.69 -6.41
CA TYR A 181 1.03 -21.90 -5.91
C TYR A 181 -0.02 -21.94 -7.01
N LEU A 182 0.36 -21.67 -8.27
CA LEU A 182 -0.58 -21.72 -9.38
C LEU A 182 -1.15 -23.14 -9.55
N ALA A 183 -2.45 -23.22 -9.77
CA ALA A 183 -3.09 -24.49 -10.10
C ALA A 183 -2.56 -25.01 -11.45
N HIS A 184 -2.24 -26.29 -11.51
CA HIS A 184 -1.84 -26.92 -12.77
C HIS A 184 -3.03 -26.85 -13.74
N ARG A 185 -2.88 -26.15 -14.85
CA ARG A 185 -3.83 -26.27 -15.96
C ARG A 185 -3.78 -27.71 -16.48
N ASN A 186 -4.71 -28.56 -16.05
CA ASN A 186 -4.93 -29.83 -16.71
C ASN A 186 -5.18 -29.52 -18.19
N LYS A 187 -4.20 -29.78 -19.05
CA LYS A 187 -4.44 -29.92 -20.49
C LYS A 187 -5.45 -31.05 -20.64
N ARG A 188 -6.74 -30.71 -20.79
CA ARG A 188 -7.72 -31.66 -21.28
C ARG A 188 -7.14 -32.20 -22.58
N VAL A 189 -6.59 -33.42 -22.52
CA VAL A 189 -6.30 -34.22 -23.71
C VAL A 189 -7.64 -34.36 -24.41
N LYS A 190 -7.81 -33.64 -25.52
CA LYS A 190 -8.87 -33.96 -26.48
C LYS A 190 -8.55 -35.35 -26.97
N ARG A 191 -9.18 -36.36 -26.39
CA ARG A 191 -9.33 -37.65 -27.04
C ARG A 191 -10.33 -37.41 -28.17
N GLY A 192 -9.82 -37.42 -29.41
CA GLY A 192 -10.59 -37.52 -30.63
C GLY A 192 -11.20 -38.90 -30.76
#